data_beae8a8aa915db843821af2daec9ab6f
#
_entry.id   beae8a8aa915db843821af2daec9ab6f
#
_cell.length_a   1.000
_cell.length_b   1.000
_cell.length_c   1.000
_cell.angle_alpha   90.00
_cell.angle_beta   90.00
_cell.angle_gamma   90.00
#
_symmetry.space_group_name_H-M   'P 1'
#
loop_
_entity.id
_entity.type
_entity.pdbx_description
1 polymer ?
#
loop_
_entity_poly.entity_id
_entity_poly.type
_entity_poly.pdbx_seq_one_letter_code
_entity_poly.pdbx_strand_id
1 'polypeptide(L)'
;MSLLVLVPVPYTLYVSSPRILPLCLTLAQPLPAPPTPAMKAARTLLTLDLKDPKRLFETPPLIRRLKRYGLMTDEENGLDDILKLTTQRLMERRLQTKVFKQGLAKSIHHARVLIRQRHIRVGKQLVNVPSFLVRTDSEKHIDLARNSPYGQGRQGRVARRRAAQRAAAGGADAADDEV
;
A
#
# COMPACT_ATOMS: atom_id res chain seq x y z
N MET A 1 -37.88 27.41 -60.80
CA MET A 1 -38.07 25.98 -60.55
C MET A 1 -36.72 25.29 -60.89
N SER A 2 -35.87 25.11 -59.88
CA SER A 2 -34.56 24.47 -60.06
C SER A 2 -34.46 23.30 -59.11
N LEU A 3 -34.42 22.11 -59.70
CA LEU A 3 -34.26 20.83 -59.04
C LEU A 3 -32.84 20.67 -58.52
N LEU A 4 -32.68 20.59 -57.22
CA LEU A 4 -31.45 20.21 -56.55
C LEU A 4 -31.34 18.69 -56.63
N VAL A 5 -30.38 18.22 -57.43
CA VAL A 5 -30.02 16.84 -57.52
C VAL A 5 -29.12 16.51 -56.34
N LEU A 6 -29.62 15.67 -55.43
CA LEU A 6 -28.89 15.12 -54.30
C LEU A 6 -28.02 13.98 -54.80
N VAL A 7 -26.70 14.17 -54.83
CA VAL A 7 -25.73 13.13 -55.16
C VAL A 7 -25.42 12.32 -53.90
N PRO A 8 -25.63 10.99 -53.89
CA PRO A 8 -25.25 10.16 -52.76
C PRO A 8 -23.71 9.91 -52.76
N VAL A 9 -23.07 10.24 -51.68
CA VAL A 9 -21.66 9.95 -51.43
C VAL A 9 -21.51 8.46 -51.09
N PRO A 10 -20.71 7.69 -51.83
CA PRO A 10 -20.50 6.29 -51.48
C PRO A 10 -19.61 6.19 -50.22
N TYR A 11 -20.16 5.60 -49.19
CA TYR A 11 -19.42 5.14 -48.04
C TYR A 11 -18.50 3.99 -48.49
N THR A 12 -17.25 4.33 -48.78
CA THR A 12 -16.19 3.33 -48.90
C THR A 12 -15.95 2.72 -47.53
N LEU A 13 -16.43 1.49 -47.34
CA LEU A 13 -16.06 0.63 -46.24
C LEU A 13 -14.53 0.45 -46.25
N TYR A 14 -13.87 1.21 -45.43
CA TYR A 14 -12.46 1.00 -45.09
C TYR A 14 -12.40 -0.28 -44.26
N VAL A 15 -12.24 -1.41 -44.95
CA VAL A 15 -11.90 -2.69 -44.32
C VAL A 15 -10.50 -2.53 -43.73
N SER A 16 -10.46 -2.14 -42.47
CA SER A 16 -9.26 -2.15 -41.65
C SER A 16 -8.78 -3.57 -41.54
N SER A 17 -7.72 -3.90 -42.29
CA SER A 17 -6.98 -5.13 -42.12
C SER A 17 -6.68 -5.37 -40.65
N PRO A 18 -6.90 -6.56 -40.08
CA PRO A 18 -6.43 -6.89 -38.76
C PRO A 18 -4.91 -6.84 -38.81
N ARG A 19 -4.32 -5.75 -38.31
CA ARG A 19 -2.90 -5.75 -37.96
C ARG A 19 -2.73 -6.88 -36.96
N ILE A 20 -2.21 -7.99 -37.46
CA ILE A 20 -1.63 -9.06 -36.67
C ILE A 20 -0.51 -8.36 -35.88
N LEU A 21 -0.83 -7.90 -34.68
CA LEU A 21 0.18 -7.50 -33.71
C LEU A 21 1.01 -8.76 -33.48
N PRO A 22 2.33 -8.72 -33.76
CA PRO A 22 3.17 -9.84 -33.39
C PRO A 22 2.94 -10.03 -31.88
N LEU A 23 2.51 -11.23 -31.52
CA LEU A 23 2.49 -11.71 -30.16
C LEU A 23 3.95 -11.72 -29.68
N CYS A 24 4.52 -10.53 -29.49
CA CYS A 24 5.68 -10.36 -28.69
C CYS A 24 5.21 -10.56 -27.25
N LEU A 25 4.94 -11.84 -26.94
CA LEU A 25 4.93 -12.31 -25.57
C LEU A 25 6.38 -12.21 -25.10
N THR A 26 6.89 -10.98 -25.06
CA THR A 26 8.06 -10.68 -24.27
C THR A 26 7.56 -10.98 -22.86
N LEU A 27 7.90 -12.18 -22.36
CA LEU A 27 7.92 -12.44 -20.93
C LEU A 27 8.57 -11.19 -20.33
N ALA A 28 7.75 -10.31 -19.79
CA ALA A 28 8.23 -9.17 -19.05
C ALA A 28 8.97 -9.77 -17.86
N GLN A 29 10.25 -10.00 -18.03
CA GLN A 29 11.10 -10.40 -16.93
C GLN A 29 10.93 -9.31 -15.89
N PRO A 30 10.54 -9.66 -14.68
CA PRO A 30 10.41 -8.65 -13.63
C PRO A 30 11.75 -7.93 -13.55
N LEU A 31 11.72 -6.61 -13.74
CA LEU A 31 12.89 -5.76 -13.64
C LEU A 31 13.66 -6.16 -12.37
N PRO A 32 14.96 -6.41 -12.46
CA PRO A 32 15.74 -6.79 -11.30
C PRO A 32 15.54 -5.73 -10.22
N ALA A 33 15.08 -6.17 -9.06
CA ALA A 33 14.86 -5.30 -7.92
C ALA A 33 16.12 -4.47 -7.66
N PRO A 34 16.01 -3.15 -7.43
CA PRO A 34 17.18 -2.35 -7.08
C PRO A 34 17.85 -2.99 -5.87
N PRO A 35 19.17 -3.16 -5.88
CA PRO A 35 19.87 -3.85 -4.80
C PRO A 35 19.64 -3.12 -3.49
N THR A 36 18.88 -3.73 -2.59
CA THR A 36 18.66 -3.18 -1.26
C THR A 36 20.00 -3.14 -0.51
N PRO A 37 20.18 -2.26 0.48
CA PRO A 37 21.40 -2.23 1.30
C PRO A 37 21.73 -3.59 1.90
N ALA A 38 20.72 -4.39 2.26
CA ALA A 38 20.89 -5.74 2.77
C ALA A 38 21.51 -6.70 1.74
N MET A 39 21.05 -6.63 0.46
CA MET A 39 21.61 -7.44 -0.61
C MET A 39 23.06 -7.06 -0.92
N LYS A 40 23.38 -5.76 -0.85
CA LYS A 40 24.78 -5.30 -1.02
C LYS A 40 25.65 -5.85 0.10
N ALA A 41 25.22 -5.74 1.36
CA ALA A 41 25.93 -6.29 2.50
C ALA A 41 26.11 -7.81 2.38
N ALA A 42 25.08 -8.54 1.98
CA ALA A 42 25.18 -9.98 1.78
C ALA A 42 26.19 -10.35 0.69
N ARG A 43 26.24 -9.62 -0.43
CA ARG A 43 27.23 -9.83 -1.49
C ARG A 43 28.67 -9.61 -0.98
N THR A 44 28.91 -8.53 -0.24
CA THR A 44 30.24 -8.27 0.33
C THR A 44 30.65 -9.33 1.33
N LEU A 45 29.73 -9.88 2.12
CA LEU A 45 30.00 -10.96 3.06
C LEU A 45 30.25 -12.30 2.35
N LEU A 46 29.61 -12.54 1.22
CA LEU A 46 29.84 -13.76 0.42
C LEU A 46 31.20 -13.77 -0.30
N THR A 47 31.79 -12.60 -0.59
CA THR A 47 33.12 -12.50 -1.19
C THR A 47 34.24 -12.78 -0.19
N LEU A 48 33.95 -12.77 1.12
CA LEU A 48 34.91 -13.07 2.18
C LEU A 48 34.97 -14.58 2.44
N ASP A 49 36.10 -15.04 2.94
CA ASP A 49 36.30 -16.43 3.32
C ASP A 49 35.36 -16.87 4.45
N LEU A 50 35.04 -18.17 4.49
CA LEU A 50 34.14 -18.75 5.50
C LEU A 50 34.63 -18.54 6.94
N LYS A 51 35.94 -18.50 7.13
CA LYS A 51 36.58 -18.34 8.43
C LYS A 51 36.87 -16.88 8.79
N ASP A 52 36.56 -15.93 7.89
CA ASP A 52 36.84 -14.53 8.13
C ASP A 52 36.01 -14.02 9.33
N PRO A 53 36.66 -13.40 10.34
CA PRO A 53 35.96 -12.90 11.52
C PRO A 53 34.87 -11.88 11.17
N LYS A 54 35.07 -11.04 10.15
CA LYS A 54 34.09 -10.09 9.70
C LYS A 54 32.79 -10.77 9.22
N ARG A 55 32.92 -11.84 8.43
CA ARG A 55 31.80 -12.64 7.97
C ARG A 55 31.05 -13.28 9.14
N LEU A 56 31.77 -13.85 10.09
CA LEU A 56 31.19 -14.51 11.27
C LEU A 56 30.41 -13.53 12.17
N PHE A 57 30.91 -12.31 12.34
CA PHE A 57 30.28 -11.32 13.22
C PHE A 57 29.12 -10.54 12.56
N GLU A 58 29.22 -10.24 11.26
CA GLU A 58 28.20 -9.41 10.58
C GLU A 58 27.00 -10.21 10.05
N THR A 59 27.18 -11.51 9.75
CA THR A 59 26.10 -12.35 9.20
C THR A 59 24.91 -12.53 10.16
N PRO A 60 25.09 -12.95 11.43
CA PRO A 60 23.96 -13.19 12.33
C PRO A 60 23.08 -11.97 12.59
N PRO A 61 23.63 -10.75 12.86
CA PRO A 61 22.81 -9.56 13.06
C PRO A 61 22.06 -9.14 11.79
N LEU A 62 22.63 -9.35 10.60
CA LEU A 62 21.97 -9.06 9.33
C LEU A 62 20.73 -9.94 9.15
N ILE A 63 20.88 -11.25 9.32
CA ILE A 63 19.78 -12.23 9.22
C ILE A 63 18.72 -11.95 10.29
N ARG A 64 19.12 -11.72 11.55
CA ARG A 64 18.18 -11.39 12.64
C ARG A 64 17.35 -10.16 12.32
N ARG A 65 17.96 -9.12 11.72
CA ARG A 65 17.25 -7.91 11.31
C ARG A 65 16.21 -8.21 10.25
N LEU A 66 16.52 -9.01 9.23
CA LEU A 66 15.61 -9.37 8.15
C LEU A 66 14.45 -10.23 8.63
N LYS A 67 14.70 -11.20 9.51
CA LYS A 67 13.66 -11.99 10.16
C LYS A 67 12.74 -11.13 11.01
N ARG A 68 13.27 -10.18 11.78
CA ARG A 68 12.48 -9.26 12.59
C ARG A 68 11.54 -8.39 11.76
N TYR A 69 11.92 -8.05 10.52
CA TYR A 69 11.03 -7.37 9.58
C TYR A 69 10.10 -8.32 8.83
N GLY A 70 10.25 -9.64 9.00
CA GLY A 70 9.45 -10.65 8.31
C GLY A 70 9.70 -10.68 6.80
N LEU A 71 10.92 -10.33 6.39
CA LEU A 71 11.37 -10.43 5.00
C LEU A 71 11.89 -11.85 4.70
N MET A 72 12.43 -12.51 5.71
CA MET A 72 12.88 -13.89 5.69
C MET A 72 12.05 -14.72 6.66
N THR A 73 11.82 -15.98 6.32
CA THR A 73 11.23 -16.98 7.22
C THR A 73 12.25 -17.50 8.19
N ASP A 74 11.81 -18.20 9.24
CA ASP A 74 12.72 -18.76 10.25
C ASP A 74 13.60 -19.88 9.70
N GLU A 75 13.15 -20.53 8.64
CA GLU A 75 13.87 -21.59 7.93
C GLU A 75 15.02 -21.04 7.07
N GLU A 76 14.87 -19.83 6.55
CA GLU A 76 15.87 -19.17 5.72
C GLU A 76 16.98 -18.60 6.62
N ASN A 77 18.18 -19.21 6.60
CA ASN A 77 19.32 -18.79 7.43
C ASN A 77 20.57 -18.45 6.63
N GLY A 78 20.52 -18.65 5.30
CA GLY A 78 21.66 -18.44 4.41
C GLY A 78 21.83 -16.98 3.97
N LEU A 79 23.05 -16.57 3.69
CA LEU A 79 23.34 -15.32 2.98
C LEU A 79 22.79 -15.36 1.55
N ASP A 80 22.74 -16.54 0.94
CA ASP A 80 22.18 -16.76 -0.39
C ASP A 80 20.68 -16.48 -0.43
N ASP A 81 19.96 -16.75 0.67
CA ASP A 81 18.53 -16.49 0.77
C ASP A 81 18.24 -14.98 0.78
N ILE A 82 19.16 -14.17 1.30
CA ILE A 82 19.07 -12.71 1.24
C ILE A 82 19.11 -12.22 -0.21
N LEU A 83 19.84 -12.88 -1.08
CA LEU A 83 19.91 -12.53 -2.50
C LEU A 83 18.63 -12.89 -3.27
N LYS A 84 17.85 -13.85 -2.78
CA LYS A 84 16.55 -14.26 -3.32
C LYS A 84 15.42 -13.32 -2.94
N LEU A 85 15.65 -12.32 -2.09
CA LEU A 85 14.62 -11.38 -1.66
C LEU A 85 14.06 -10.61 -2.87
N THR A 86 12.75 -10.64 -3.02
CA THR A 86 12.03 -9.91 -4.06
C THR A 86 11.51 -8.56 -3.54
N THR A 87 11.34 -7.60 -4.45
CA THR A 87 10.69 -6.32 -4.14
C THR A 87 9.28 -6.51 -3.59
N GLN A 88 8.58 -7.55 -4.04
CA GLN A 88 7.24 -7.87 -3.58
C GLN A 88 7.21 -8.15 -2.08
N ARG A 89 8.09 -9.03 -1.56
CA ARG A 89 8.20 -9.30 -0.11
C ARG A 89 8.41 -8.00 0.69
N LEU A 90 9.24 -7.10 0.18
CA LEU A 90 9.51 -5.82 0.83
C LEU A 90 8.30 -4.88 0.81
N MET A 91 7.57 -4.80 -0.32
CA MET A 91 6.36 -3.99 -0.44
C MET A 91 5.21 -4.52 0.43
N GLU A 92 5.12 -5.82 0.65
CA GLU A 92 4.13 -6.43 1.52
C GLU A 92 4.31 -6.06 3.00
N ARG A 93 5.53 -5.70 3.42
CA ARG A 93 5.84 -5.26 4.79
C ARG A 93 5.59 -3.79 5.05
N ARG A 94 5.21 -3.00 4.03
CA ARG A 94 4.87 -1.59 4.20
C ARG A 94 3.57 -1.42 4.98
N LEU A 95 3.53 -0.40 5.84
CA LEU A 95 2.35 -0.09 6.65
C LEU A 95 1.08 0.05 5.81
N GLN A 96 1.16 0.71 4.66
CA GLN A 96 0.02 0.87 3.76
C GLN A 96 -0.58 -0.48 3.33
N THR A 97 0.26 -1.44 2.98
CA THR A 97 -0.17 -2.79 2.58
C THR A 97 -0.75 -3.57 3.76
N LYS A 98 -0.11 -3.45 4.94
CA LYS A 98 -0.59 -4.12 6.17
C LYS A 98 -1.96 -3.61 6.63
N VAL A 99 -2.16 -2.31 6.65
CA VAL A 99 -3.45 -1.67 6.97
C VAL A 99 -4.57 -2.14 6.04
N PHE A 100 -4.28 -2.29 4.75
CA PHE A 100 -5.24 -2.83 3.79
C PHE A 100 -5.51 -4.33 4.03
N LYS A 101 -4.46 -5.15 4.21
CA LYS A 101 -4.60 -6.60 4.46
C LYS A 101 -5.36 -6.89 5.76
N GLN A 102 -5.27 -6.04 6.77
CA GLN A 102 -6.01 -6.15 8.04
C GLN A 102 -7.46 -5.66 7.97
N GLY A 103 -7.90 -5.16 6.81
CA GLY A 103 -9.28 -4.71 6.62
C GLY A 103 -9.63 -3.36 7.26
N LEU A 104 -8.65 -2.63 7.82
CA LEU A 104 -8.86 -1.30 8.40
C LEU A 104 -9.20 -0.24 7.35
N ALA A 105 -8.92 -0.52 6.08
CA ALA A 105 -9.18 0.36 4.96
C ALA A 105 -9.88 -0.37 3.81
N LYS A 106 -10.82 0.28 3.13
CA LYS A 106 -11.58 -0.28 2.01
C LYS A 106 -10.72 -0.52 0.75
N SER A 107 -9.64 0.21 0.58
CA SER A 107 -8.72 0.09 -0.56
C SER A 107 -7.31 0.51 -0.17
N ILE A 108 -6.31 0.17 -1.01
CA ILE A 108 -4.91 0.58 -0.79
C ILE A 108 -4.78 2.12 -0.80
N HIS A 109 -5.53 2.80 -1.67
CA HIS A 109 -5.53 4.27 -1.72
C HIS A 109 -6.16 4.88 -0.47
N HIS A 110 -7.24 4.29 0.03
CA HIS A 110 -7.87 4.70 1.29
C HIS A 110 -6.92 4.50 2.48
N ALA A 111 -6.20 3.37 2.52
CA ALA A 111 -5.16 3.13 3.52
C ALA A 111 -4.11 4.25 3.54
N ARG A 112 -3.65 4.68 2.36
CA ARG A 112 -2.68 5.79 2.26
C ARG A 112 -3.23 7.09 2.84
N VAL A 113 -4.49 7.43 2.55
CA VAL A 113 -5.16 8.64 3.06
C VAL A 113 -5.27 8.57 4.58
N LEU A 114 -5.73 7.44 5.14
CA LEU A 114 -5.85 7.24 6.59
C LEU A 114 -4.51 7.39 7.31
N ILE A 115 -3.43 6.85 6.75
CA ILE A 115 -2.09 6.99 7.33
C ILE A 115 -1.63 8.44 7.29
N ARG A 116 -1.75 9.11 6.15
CA ARG A 116 -1.34 10.52 6.00
C ARG A 116 -2.13 11.46 6.89
N GLN A 117 -3.41 11.16 7.14
CA GLN A 117 -4.29 11.92 8.03
C GLN A 117 -4.11 11.55 9.52
N ARG A 118 -3.12 10.72 9.86
CA ARG A 118 -2.82 10.31 11.25
C ARG A 118 -3.96 9.56 11.94
N HIS A 119 -4.71 8.76 11.19
CA HIS A 119 -5.76 7.91 11.76
C HIS A 119 -5.25 6.53 12.19
N ILE A 120 -4.02 6.17 11.82
CA ILE A 120 -3.40 4.87 12.12
C ILE A 120 -2.31 5.03 13.19
N ARG A 121 -2.32 4.11 14.15
CA ARG A 121 -1.28 3.95 15.16
C ARG A 121 -0.62 2.57 15.03
N VAL A 122 0.63 2.49 15.41
CA VAL A 122 1.37 1.24 15.58
C VAL A 122 1.79 1.16 17.05
N GLY A 123 1.14 0.28 17.80
CA GLY A 123 1.24 0.29 19.26
C GLY A 123 0.68 1.58 19.85
N LYS A 124 1.52 2.35 20.55
CA LYS A 124 1.15 3.65 21.15
C LYS A 124 1.41 4.83 20.20
N GLN A 125 2.25 4.65 19.17
CA GLN A 125 2.75 5.72 18.31
C GLN A 125 1.87 5.92 17.08
N LEU A 126 1.50 7.17 16.78
CA LEU A 126 0.87 7.56 15.53
C LEU A 126 1.90 7.58 14.41
N VAL A 127 1.59 6.94 13.28
CA VAL A 127 2.47 6.88 12.12
C VAL A 127 1.79 7.52 10.93
N ASN A 128 2.45 8.49 10.29
CA ASN A 128 1.95 9.20 9.11
C ASN A 128 2.71 8.87 7.83
N VAL A 129 3.65 7.91 7.89
CA VAL A 129 4.49 7.50 6.76
C VAL A 129 3.98 6.19 6.18
N PRO A 130 3.40 6.19 4.95
CA PRO A 130 2.85 4.96 4.33
C PRO A 130 3.92 3.91 4.00
N SER A 131 5.17 4.35 3.77
CA SER A 131 6.30 3.47 3.46
C SER A 131 6.98 2.86 4.68
N PHE A 132 6.47 3.12 5.89
CA PHE A 132 7.02 2.56 7.10
C PHE A 132 7.01 1.02 7.06
N LEU A 133 8.16 0.40 7.32
CA LEU A 133 8.29 -1.06 7.38
C LEU A 133 7.87 -1.56 8.75
N VAL A 134 6.84 -2.38 8.79
CA VAL A 134 6.29 -2.91 10.03
C VAL A 134 7.03 -4.18 10.42
N ARG A 135 7.46 -4.26 11.68
CA ARG A 135 8.05 -5.48 12.26
C ARG A 135 6.95 -6.53 12.48
N THR A 136 7.34 -7.81 12.49
CA THR A 136 6.41 -8.92 12.75
C THR A 136 5.68 -8.76 14.08
N ASP A 137 6.40 -8.41 15.15
CA ASP A 137 5.83 -8.19 16.48
C ASP A 137 4.83 -7.02 16.51
N SER A 138 5.13 -5.94 15.77
CA SER A 138 4.30 -4.74 15.74
C SER A 138 3.07 -4.86 14.84
N GLU A 139 3.03 -5.86 13.98
CA GLU A 139 1.91 -6.09 13.06
C GLU A 139 0.59 -6.32 13.80
N LYS A 140 0.64 -7.01 14.93
CA LYS A 140 -0.52 -7.30 15.80
C LYS A 140 -1.09 -6.05 16.48
N HIS A 141 -0.32 -4.98 16.54
CA HIS A 141 -0.64 -3.74 17.26
C HIS A 141 -0.95 -2.58 16.32
N ILE A 142 -1.34 -2.86 15.08
CA ILE A 142 -1.78 -1.83 14.13
C ILE A 142 -3.26 -1.62 14.34
N ASP A 143 -3.64 -0.43 14.80
CA ASP A 143 -5.02 -0.06 15.08
C ASP A 143 -5.34 1.36 14.63
N LEU A 144 -6.63 1.71 14.69
CA LEU A 144 -7.08 3.08 14.56
C LEU A 144 -6.67 3.91 15.79
N ALA A 145 -6.31 5.17 15.56
CA ALA A 145 -5.96 6.08 16.62
C ALA A 145 -7.19 6.40 17.49
N ARG A 146 -7.01 6.47 18.82
CA ARG A 146 -8.09 6.77 19.76
C ARG A 146 -8.79 8.11 19.47
N ASN A 147 -8.04 9.11 19.03
CA ASN A 147 -8.57 10.44 18.71
C ASN A 147 -9.15 10.53 17.28
N SER A 148 -9.13 9.42 16.52
CA SER A 148 -9.63 9.38 15.15
C SER A 148 -11.16 9.25 15.13
N PRO A 149 -11.85 9.91 14.20
CA PRO A 149 -13.29 9.71 13.95
C PRO A 149 -13.65 8.28 13.56
N TYR A 150 -12.69 7.52 13.03
CA TYR A 150 -12.86 6.10 12.67
C TYR A 150 -12.68 5.14 13.85
N GLY A 151 -12.07 5.61 14.93
CA GLY A 151 -12.02 4.95 16.21
C GLY A 151 -13.14 5.46 17.12
N GLN A 152 -12.88 5.48 18.41
CA GLN A 152 -13.84 6.00 19.41
C GLN A 152 -13.63 7.50 19.72
N GLY A 153 -12.98 8.23 18.82
CA GLY A 153 -12.65 9.63 19.04
C GLY A 153 -13.77 10.59 18.62
N ARG A 154 -13.45 11.89 18.72
CA ARG A 154 -14.38 12.98 18.35
C ARG A 154 -14.84 12.83 16.90
N GLN A 155 -16.13 12.92 16.66
CA GLN A 155 -16.73 12.87 15.32
C GLN A 155 -16.12 13.89 14.37
N GLY A 156 -16.05 13.53 13.08
CA GLY A 156 -15.53 14.39 12.03
C GLY A 156 -16.37 15.67 11.85
N ARG A 157 -15.78 16.69 11.22
CA ARG A 157 -16.41 18.02 11.02
C ARG A 157 -17.79 17.93 10.36
N VAL A 158 -17.93 17.10 9.34
CA VAL A 158 -19.22 16.95 8.61
C VAL A 158 -20.27 16.28 9.49
N ALA A 159 -19.91 15.23 10.21
CA ALA A 159 -20.85 14.56 11.11
C ALA A 159 -21.30 15.48 12.25
N ARG A 160 -20.40 16.26 12.83
CA ARG A 160 -20.75 17.27 13.84
C ARG A 160 -21.68 18.36 13.31
N ARG A 161 -21.43 18.85 12.08
CA ARG A 161 -22.31 19.84 11.43
C ARG A 161 -23.70 19.26 11.20
N ARG A 162 -23.79 18.01 10.70
CA ARG A 162 -25.08 17.34 10.52
C ARG A 162 -25.82 17.11 11.85
N ALA A 163 -25.08 16.71 12.90
CA ALA A 163 -25.67 16.55 14.21
C ALA A 163 -26.20 17.87 14.77
N ALA A 164 -25.45 18.96 14.64
CA ALA A 164 -25.91 20.30 15.04
C ALA A 164 -27.15 20.77 14.25
N GLN A 165 -27.19 20.52 12.94
CA GLN A 165 -28.35 20.83 12.10
C GLN A 165 -29.61 20.03 12.51
N ARG A 166 -29.45 18.74 12.82
CA ARG A 166 -30.55 17.91 13.32
C ARG A 166 -31.05 18.37 14.70
N ALA A 167 -30.13 18.74 15.60
CA ALA A 167 -30.50 19.28 16.90
C ALA A 167 -31.27 20.62 16.78
N ALA A 168 -30.86 21.48 15.84
CA ALA A 168 -31.55 22.73 15.58
C ALA A 168 -32.94 22.53 14.95
N ALA A 169 -33.09 21.54 14.05
CA ALA A 169 -34.38 21.20 13.44
C ALA A 169 -35.34 20.56 14.45
N GLY A 170 -34.87 19.63 15.30
CA GLY A 170 -35.70 18.98 16.32
C GLY A 170 -36.08 19.90 17.51
N GLY A 171 -35.42 21.05 17.65
CA GLY A 171 -35.81 22.08 18.65
C GLY A 171 -36.90 23.05 18.16
N ALA A 172 -37.17 23.09 16.84
CA ALA A 172 -38.21 23.90 16.28
C ALA A 172 -39.61 23.26 16.45
N ASP A 173 -39.67 21.94 16.34
CA ASP A 173 -40.94 21.20 16.44
C ASP A 173 -41.51 21.11 17.87
N ALA A 174 -40.64 21.32 18.90
CA ALA A 174 -41.04 21.30 20.29
C ALA A 174 -41.58 22.66 20.81
N ALA A 175 -41.43 23.73 20.04
CA ALA A 175 -41.88 25.07 20.47
C ALA A 175 -43.32 25.40 19.97
N ASP A 176 -43.84 24.61 19.03
CA ASP A 176 -45.19 24.86 18.47
C ASP A 176 -46.30 24.06 19.18
N ASP A 177 -45.95 23.14 20.10
CA ASP A 177 -46.94 22.37 20.89
C ASP A 177 -47.27 22.96 22.27
N GLU A 178 -46.75 24.15 22.63
CA GLU A 178 -47.07 24.86 23.89
C GLU A 178 -47.85 26.18 23.67
N VAL A 179 -48.80 26.26 22.71
CA VAL A 179 -49.74 27.40 22.60
C VAL A 179 -51.18 26.94 22.73
#